data_59e124f09dc2957450af60b1eb0bfd87
#
_entry.id   59e124f09dc2957450af60b1eb0bfd87
#
_cell.length_a   1.000
_cell.length_b   1.000
_cell.length_c   1.000
_cell.angle_alpha   90.00
_cell.angle_beta   90.00
_cell.angle_gamma   90.00
#
_symmetry.space_group_name_H-M   'P 1'
#
loop_
_entity.id
_entity.type
_entity.pdbx_description
1 polymer ?
#
loop_
_entity_poly.entity_id
_entity_poly.type
_entity_poly.pdbx_seq_one_letter_code
_entity_poly.pdbx_strand_id
1 'polypeptide(L)'
;MKLLWNTNKNLPVGSNLGEERTIFWGNYHFVNSYPWILNLLSKLEIEIINDTQNLDENESLIIVDHMISTKESFYFDLSNKVKKIFLIHLGDEGGAEKKDLVYSLCEHIWRTFSLPMFKNFKNVTSIPIGYKCDPIKDKINILKRNYKWSFLGTTHGSSRYDLLNKHKNIMPNFINLTEDFSGKKSMDTNDYYKILNNSIFAPIPHGYFHPETYRLYEALEAGCIPIIENPFKFFDNFLPNNPLPSVNSWEDSSTIIKKYLENKKDIEILGNKINDWWTQHKENLKETFLIIKNV
;
A
#
# COMPACT_ATOMS: atom_id res chain seq x y z
N MET A 1 -23.70 -4.50 -7.35
CA MET A 1 -22.54 -4.65 -8.25
C MET A 1 -21.69 -5.82 -7.80
N LYS A 2 -21.17 -6.62 -8.72
CA LYS A 2 -20.33 -7.78 -8.38
C LYS A 2 -18.85 -7.43 -8.41
N LEU A 3 -18.13 -7.95 -7.43
CA LEU A 3 -16.66 -7.88 -7.31
C LEU A 3 -16.10 -9.31 -7.43
N LEU A 4 -15.46 -9.61 -8.54
CA LEU A 4 -14.73 -10.86 -8.70
C LEU A 4 -13.37 -10.75 -8.00
N TRP A 5 -13.22 -11.49 -6.94
CA TRP A 5 -11.97 -11.54 -6.19
C TRP A 5 -11.71 -12.97 -5.71
N ASN A 6 -10.96 -13.70 -6.48
CA ASN A 6 -10.59 -15.06 -6.12
C ASN A 6 -9.49 -15.04 -5.04
N THR A 7 -9.90 -14.77 -3.81
CA THR A 7 -9.02 -14.89 -2.64
C THR A 7 -9.19 -16.27 -2.04
N ASN A 8 -8.17 -17.09 -2.07
CA ASN A 8 -8.14 -18.27 -1.22
C ASN A 8 -7.87 -17.83 0.22
N LYS A 9 -8.94 -17.51 0.96
CA LYS A 9 -8.90 -17.00 2.34
C LYS A 9 -8.25 -17.98 3.33
N ASN A 10 -8.04 -19.23 2.93
CA ASN A 10 -7.46 -20.28 3.75
C ASN A 10 -5.93 -20.36 3.69
N LEU A 11 -5.29 -19.55 2.83
CA LEU A 11 -3.83 -19.49 2.82
C LEU A 11 -3.36 -18.55 3.93
N PRO A 12 -2.60 -19.05 4.92
CA PRO A 12 -2.08 -18.21 5.99
C PRO A 12 -1.14 -17.17 5.42
N VAL A 13 -1.29 -15.92 5.86
CA VAL A 13 -0.37 -14.82 5.51
C VAL A 13 1.03 -15.22 5.97
N GLY A 14 1.99 -15.25 5.05
CA GLY A 14 3.38 -15.58 5.37
C GLY A 14 3.76 -17.07 5.41
N SER A 15 2.88 -18.00 4.97
CA SER A 15 3.26 -19.40 4.86
C SER A 15 4.31 -19.63 3.77
N ASN A 16 5.44 -20.27 4.13
CA ASN A 16 6.45 -20.73 3.18
C ASN A 16 5.98 -22.03 2.52
N LEU A 17 5.46 -21.93 1.35
CA LEU A 17 5.06 -23.06 0.53
C LEU A 17 6.10 -23.28 -0.58
N GLY A 18 7.16 -23.97 -0.31
CA GLY A 18 8.19 -24.56 -1.17
C GLY A 18 8.12 -24.24 -2.68
N GLU A 19 7.98 -25.26 -3.51
CA GLU A 19 7.91 -25.15 -4.98
C GLU A 19 6.62 -24.45 -5.49
N GLU A 20 5.59 -24.34 -4.67
CA GLU A 20 4.38 -23.57 -4.95
C GLU A 20 4.61 -22.04 -4.86
N ARG A 21 5.82 -21.61 -4.60
CA ARG A 21 6.20 -20.19 -4.45
C ARG A 21 5.71 -19.31 -5.60
N THR A 22 5.75 -19.80 -6.82
CA THR A 22 5.39 -19.02 -8.01
C THR A 22 3.89 -18.74 -8.08
N ILE A 23 3.07 -19.71 -7.74
CA ILE A 23 1.61 -19.59 -7.68
C ILE A 23 1.23 -18.74 -6.46
N PHE A 24 1.95 -18.92 -5.35
CA PHE A 24 1.72 -18.23 -4.09
C PHE A 24 2.13 -16.74 -4.13
N TRP A 25 3.22 -16.38 -4.79
CA TRP A 25 3.58 -14.97 -5.00
C TRP A 25 2.49 -14.20 -5.75
N GLY A 26 1.84 -14.86 -6.70
CA GLY A 26 0.68 -14.31 -7.34
C GLY A 26 -0.45 -13.97 -6.36
N ASN A 27 -0.82 -14.89 -5.49
CA ASN A 27 -1.91 -14.72 -4.51
C ASN A 27 -1.50 -13.86 -3.29
N TYR A 28 -0.21 -13.76 -2.98
CA TYR A 28 0.30 -13.07 -1.80
C TYR A 28 -0.07 -11.57 -1.76
N HIS A 29 0.05 -10.88 -2.86
CA HIS A 29 -0.36 -9.47 -2.95
C HIS A 29 -1.88 -9.30 -2.81
N PHE A 30 -2.66 -10.25 -3.24
CA PHE A 30 -4.11 -10.26 -3.09
C PHE A 30 -4.57 -10.24 -1.64
N VAL A 31 -4.08 -11.20 -0.85
CA VAL A 31 -4.48 -11.36 0.55
C VAL A 31 -4.04 -10.16 1.38
N ASN A 32 -2.84 -9.67 1.14
CA ASN A 32 -2.30 -8.55 1.88
C ASN A 32 -2.96 -7.20 1.58
N SER A 33 -3.54 -7.03 0.40
CA SER A 33 -4.23 -5.78 0.02
C SER A 33 -5.71 -5.78 0.35
N TYR A 34 -6.26 -6.87 0.90
CA TYR A 34 -7.70 -7.02 1.14
C TYR A 34 -8.31 -5.89 1.98
N PRO A 35 -7.79 -5.57 3.17
CA PRO A 35 -8.38 -4.50 3.98
C PRO A 35 -8.34 -3.13 3.29
N TRP A 36 -7.25 -2.85 2.58
CA TRP A 36 -7.08 -1.60 1.86
C TRP A 36 -8.08 -1.45 0.71
N ILE A 37 -8.18 -2.47 -0.14
CA ILE A 37 -9.09 -2.43 -1.29
C ILE A 37 -10.55 -2.34 -0.85
N LEU A 38 -10.96 -3.08 0.18
CA LEU A 38 -12.31 -2.96 0.74
C LEU A 38 -12.58 -1.56 1.32
N ASN A 39 -11.57 -0.93 1.92
CA ASN A 39 -11.69 0.45 2.37
C ASN A 39 -11.94 1.41 1.20
N LEU A 40 -11.20 1.26 0.09
CA LEU A 40 -11.40 2.09 -1.11
C LEU A 40 -12.78 1.91 -1.72
N LEU A 41 -13.30 0.68 -1.72
CA LEU A 41 -14.61 0.34 -2.27
C LEU A 41 -15.78 0.60 -1.31
N SER A 42 -15.54 1.12 -0.11
CA SER A 42 -16.54 1.22 0.96
C SER A 42 -17.75 2.11 0.67
N LYS A 43 -17.70 2.95 -0.38
CA LYS A 43 -18.84 3.78 -0.86
C LYS A 43 -19.70 3.05 -1.91
N LEU A 44 -19.37 1.82 -2.26
CA LEU A 44 -20.07 0.99 -3.22
C LEU A 44 -20.81 -0.15 -2.52
N GLU A 45 -22.01 -0.48 -2.99
CA GLU A 45 -22.71 -1.70 -2.59
C GLU A 45 -22.18 -2.86 -3.43
N ILE A 46 -21.38 -3.75 -2.83
CA ILE A 46 -20.63 -4.78 -3.53
C ILE A 46 -20.98 -6.15 -3.00
N GLU A 47 -21.26 -7.06 -3.91
CA GLU A 47 -21.34 -8.51 -3.69
C GLU A 47 -20.02 -9.16 -4.16
N ILE A 48 -19.29 -9.80 -3.25
CA ILE A 48 -18.04 -10.49 -3.58
C ILE A 48 -18.37 -11.88 -4.12
N ILE A 49 -17.93 -12.17 -5.35
CA ILE A 49 -18.09 -13.45 -6.02
C ILE A 49 -16.74 -14.12 -6.26
N ASN A 50 -16.72 -15.44 -6.35
CA ASN A 50 -15.51 -16.23 -6.57
C ASN A 50 -15.40 -16.84 -7.97
N ASP A 51 -16.47 -16.80 -8.76
CA ASP A 51 -16.54 -17.32 -10.13
C ASP A 51 -17.40 -16.43 -11.04
N THR A 52 -17.44 -16.79 -12.31
CA THR A 52 -18.14 -16.03 -13.36
C THR A 52 -19.36 -16.78 -13.94
N GLN A 53 -19.90 -17.80 -13.24
CA GLN A 53 -20.95 -18.66 -13.77
C GLN A 53 -22.30 -17.92 -13.88
N ASN A 54 -22.60 -17.02 -12.96
CA ASN A 54 -23.89 -16.32 -12.84
C ASN A 54 -23.75 -14.81 -13.12
N LEU A 55 -23.01 -14.46 -14.18
CA LEU A 55 -22.91 -13.08 -14.63
C LEU A 55 -24.01 -12.76 -15.64
N ASP A 56 -24.56 -11.54 -15.55
CA ASP A 56 -25.54 -10.99 -16.48
C ASP A 56 -24.85 -10.04 -17.46
N GLU A 57 -25.22 -10.10 -18.73
CA GLU A 57 -24.70 -9.22 -19.80
C GLU A 57 -24.96 -7.72 -19.56
N ASN A 58 -25.94 -7.40 -18.72
CA ASN A 58 -26.27 -6.02 -18.32
C ASN A 58 -25.52 -5.56 -17.09
N GLU A 59 -24.78 -6.44 -16.43
CA GLU A 59 -24.02 -6.11 -15.22
C GLU A 59 -22.61 -5.59 -15.55
N SER A 60 -22.16 -4.61 -14.80
CA SER A 60 -20.74 -4.24 -14.76
C SER A 60 -20.02 -5.02 -13.65
N LEU A 61 -18.80 -5.45 -13.94
CA LEU A 61 -18.00 -6.29 -13.05
C LEU A 61 -16.72 -5.56 -12.62
N ILE A 62 -16.43 -5.56 -11.32
CA ILE A 62 -15.13 -5.18 -10.80
C ILE A 62 -14.28 -6.44 -10.63
N ILE A 63 -13.03 -6.41 -11.07
CA ILE A 63 -12.08 -7.51 -10.91
C ILE A 63 -10.88 -7.01 -10.11
N VAL A 64 -10.50 -7.72 -9.07
CA VAL A 64 -9.20 -7.52 -8.40
C VAL A 64 -8.26 -8.62 -8.86
N ASP A 65 -7.21 -8.25 -9.57
CA ASP A 65 -6.33 -9.22 -10.22
C ASP A 65 -4.87 -8.77 -10.30
N HIS A 66 -4.00 -9.71 -10.65
CA HIS A 66 -2.56 -9.55 -10.89
C HIS A 66 -2.12 -10.60 -11.92
N MET A 67 -0.91 -10.47 -12.46
CA MET A 67 -0.40 -11.35 -13.53
C MET A 67 -1.38 -11.47 -14.69
N ILE A 68 -1.97 -10.33 -15.06
CA ILE A 68 -3.06 -10.26 -16.08
C ILE A 68 -2.60 -10.70 -17.46
N SER A 69 -1.31 -10.58 -17.77
CA SER A 69 -0.71 -11.01 -19.03
C SER A 69 -0.87 -12.53 -19.30
N THR A 70 -1.09 -13.32 -18.27
CA THR A 70 -1.34 -14.77 -18.40
C THR A 70 -2.81 -15.12 -18.56
N LYS A 71 -3.70 -14.12 -18.57
CA LYS A 71 -5.16 -14.28 -18.52
C LYS A 71 -5.89 -13.54 -19.65
N GLU A 72 -5.19 -13.20 -20.73
CA GLU A 72 -5.78 -12.42 -21.84
C GLU A 72 -7.06 -13.06 -22.41
N SER A 73 -7.08 -14.39 -22.62
CA SER A 73 -8.26 -15.10 -23.10
C SER A 73 -9.44 -15.01 -22.12
N PHE A 74 -9.17 -15.11 -20.82
CA PHE A 74 -10.20 -14.96 -19.79
C PHE A 74 -10.84 -13.56 -19.84
N TYR A 75 -10.03 -12.49 -19.96
CA TYR A 75 -10.57 -11.13 -20.08
C TYR A 75 -11.33 -10.91 -21.38
N PHE A 76 -10.86 -11.49 -22.47
CA PHE A 76 -11.56 -11.42 -23.75
C PHE A 76 -12.93 -12.11 -23.68
N ASP A 77 -12.99 -13.35 -23.15
CA ASP A 77 -14.24 -14.07 -22.98
C ASP A 77 -15.21 -13.33 -22.04
N LEU A 78 -14.67 -12.72 -20.99
CA LEU A 78 -15.46 -11.99 -20.02
C LEU A 78 -16.03 -10.68 -20.60
N SER A 79 -15.29 -9.99 -21.46
CA SER A 79 -15.77 -8.77 -22.12
C SER A 79 -16.98 -9.00 -23.03
N ASN A 80 -17.23 -10.27 -23.43
CA ASN A 80 -18.42 -10.68 -24.19
C ASN A 80 -19.59 -11.13 -23.29
N LYS A 81 -19.38 -11.21 -21.97
CA LYS A 81 -20.38 -11.72 -21.01
C LYS A 81 -20.92 -10.66 -20.06
N VAL A 82 -20.27 -9.53 -19.95
CA VAL A 82 -20.67 -8.45 -19.02
C VAL A 82 -20.69 -7.12 -19.77
N LYS A 83 -21.48 -6.17 -19.26
CA LYS A 83 -21.60 -4.85 -19.85
C LYS A 83 -20.26 -4.09 -19.87
N LYS A 84 -19.55 -4.07 -18.75
CA LYS A 84 -18.27 -3.39 -18.57
C LYS A 84 -17.39 -4.08 -17.54
N ILE A 85 -16.10 -4.03 -17.76
CA ILE A 85 -15.07 -4.51 -16.82
C ILE A 85 -14.36 -3.32 -16.20
N PHE A 86 -14.26 -3.32 -14.88
CA PHE A 86 -13.43 -2.44 -14.08
C PHE A 86 -12.33 -3.26 -13.42
N LEU A 87 -11.07 -2.87 -13.56
CA LEU A 87 -9.94 -3.65 -13.05
C LEU A 87 -9.23 -2.92 -11.91
N ILE A 88 -9.03 -3.61 -10.80
CA ILE A 88 -8.07 -3.22 -9.77
C ILE A 88 -6.84 -4.10 -9.95
N HIS A 89 -5.82 -3.57 -10.64
CA HIS A 89 -4.59 -4.29 -10.95
C HIS A 89 -3.57 -4.16 -9.84
N LEU A 90 -3.33 -5.23 -9.12
CA LEU A 90 -2.37 -5.32 -8.01
C LEU A 90 -1.04 -5.90 -8.51
N GLY A 91 0.07 -5.48 -7.90
CA GLY A 91 1.40 -6.00 -8.27
C GLY A 91 2.01 -5.29 -9.49
N ASP A 92 2.85 -6.00 -10.23
CA ASP A 92 3.65 -5.49 -11.36
C ASP A 92 4.51 -4.26 -10.97
N GLU A 93 5.26 -4.41 -9.87
CA GLU A 93 6.10 -3.36 -9.28
C GLU A 93 7.06 -2.72 -10.30
N GLY A 94 7.60 -3.53 -11.22
CA GLY A 94 8.51 -3.07 -12.28
C GLY A 94 7.83 -2.67 -13.59
N GLY A 95 6.51 -2.84 -13.72
CA GLY A 95 5.77 -2.53 -14.95
C GLY A 95 6.06 -3.46 -16.13
N ALA A 96 6.55 -4.68 -15.85
CA ALA A 96 7.02 -5.62 -16.87
C ALA A 96 5.91 -6.44 -17.54
N GLU A 97 4.72 -6.48 -16.97
CA GLU A 97 3.61 -7.25 -17.53
C GLU A 97 3.16 -6.69 -18.90
N LYS A 98 2.84 -7.58 -19.82
CA LYS A 98 2.11 -7.24 -21.05
C LYS A 98 0.64 -7.01 -20.67
N LYS A 99 0.17 -5.79 -20.82
CA LYS A 99 -1.13 -5.36 -20.29
C LYS A 99 -2.04 -4.69 -21.32
N ASP A 100 -1.52 -4.36 -22.50
CA ASP A 100 -2.22 -3.51 -23.46
C ASP A 100 -3.57 -4.09 -23.87
N LEU A 101 -3.64 -5.42 -24.15
CA LEU A 101 -4.89 -6.07 -24.52
C LEU A 101 -5.89 -6.02 -23.36
N VAL A 102 -5.52 -6.48 -22.17
CA VAL A 102 -6.42 -6.49 -21.01
C VAL A 102 -6.89 -5.07 -20.66
N TYR A 103 -5.98 -4.10 -20.69
CA TYR A 103 -6.31 -2.72 -20.41
C TYR A 103 -7.28 -2.11 -21.44
N SER A 104 -7.18 -2.53 -22.72
CA SER A 104 -8.11 -2.09 -23.76
C SER A 104 -9.53 -2.65 -23.59
N LEU A 105 -9.68 -3.79 -22.92
CA LEU A 105 -10.97 -4.43 -22.62
C LEU A 105 -11.65 -3.87 -21.36
N CYS A 106 -10.93 -3.06 -20.57
CA CYS A 106 -11.46 -2.49 -19.34
C CYS A 106 -11.91 -1.05 -19.53
N GLU A 107 -13.08 -0.70 -18.95
CA GLU A 107 -13.58 0.68 -18.92
C GLU A 107 -12.66 1.58 -18.10
N HIS A 108 -12.23 1.11 -16.94
CA HIS A 108 -11.27 1.82 -16.09
C HIS A 108 -10.41 0.85 -15.29
N ILE A 109 -9.16 1.26 -15.03
CA ILE A 109 -8.18 0.49 -14.28
C ILE A 109 -7.65 1.33 -13.13
N TRP A 110 -7.75 0.83 -11.90
CA TRP A 110 -6.96 1.29 -10.75
C TRP A 110 -5.78 0.36 -10.55
N ARG A 111 -4.57 0.91 -10.61
CA ARG A 111 -3.38 0.07 -10.44
C ARG A 111 -2.51 0.54 -9.30
N THR A 112 -1.91 -0.40 -8.60
CA THR A 112 -0.81 -0.15 -7.67
C THR A 112 0.51 0.09 -8.42
N PHE A 113 1.51 0.65 -7.74
CA PHE A 113 2.84 0.94 -8.29
C PHE A 113 2.81 1.89 -9.50
N SER A 114 2.64 3.16 -9.20
CA SER A 114 2.62 4.23 -10.23
C SER A 114 3.96 4.33 -10.95
N LEU A 115 3.92 4.20 -12.27
CA LEU A 115 5.10 4.36 -13.14
C LEU A 115 4.80 5.38 -14.25
N PRO A 116 5.81 6.11 -14.75
CA PRO A 116 5.61 7.15 -15.77
C PRO A 116 4.92 6.65 -17.04
N MET A 117 5.16 5.40 -17.44
CA MET A 117 4.57 4.81 -18.64
C MET A 117 3.05 4.73 -18.59
N PHE A 118 2.44 4.66 -17.40
CA PHE A 118 0.98 4.55 -17.26
C PHE A 118 0.26 5.87 -17.50
N LYS A 119 0.94 7.00 -17.53
CA LYS A 119 0.35 8.30 -17.90
C LYS A 119 -0.19 8.31 -19.33
N ASN A 120 0.25 7.38 -20.17
CA ASN A 120 -0.22 7.28 -21.58
C ASN A 120 -1.58 6.57 -21.70
N PHE A 121 -2.03 5.87 -20.67
CA PHE A 121 -3.33 5.20 -20.65
C PHE A 121 -4.39 6.11 -20.04
N LYS A 122 -5.36 6.53 -20.83
CA LYS A 122 -6.41 7.48 -20.41
C LYS A 122 -7.36 6.89 -19.37
N ASN A 123 -7.51 5.56 -19.35
CA ASN A 123 -8.39 4.82 -18.45
C ASN A 123 -7.64 4.23 -17.24
N VAL A 124 -6.42 4.70 -16.94
CA VAL A 124 -5.65 4.19 -15.80
C VAL A 124 -5.48 5.27 -14.72
N THR A 125 -5.85 4.91 -13.50
CA THR A 125 -5.58 5.69 -12.29
C THR A 125 -4.64 4.92 -11.37
N SER A 126 -3.53 5.55 -10.99
CA SER A 126 -2.62 4.96 -10.00
C SER A 126 -3.19 5.14 -8.59
N ILE A 127 -3.17 4.07 -7.81
CA ILE A 127 -3.58 4.05 -6.40
C ILE A 127 -2.43 3.56 -5.52
N PRO A 128 -2.37 4.00 -4.26
CA PRO A 128 -1.40 3.49 -3.29
C PRO A 128 -1.54 1.98 -3.08
N ILE A 129 -0.41 1.31 -2.80
CA ILE A 129 -0.43 -0.12 -2.40
C ILE A 129 -1.14 -0.32 -1.06
N GLY A 130 -1.25 0.73 -0.24
CA GLY A 130 -1.96 0.75 1.02
C GLY A 130 -1.31 -0.08 2.12
N TYR A 131 -2.13 -0.54 3.06
CA TYR A 131 -1.72 -1.32 4.22
C TYR A 131 -2.20 -2.78 4.09
N LYS A 132 -1.48 -3.69 4.77
CA LYS A 132 -1.73 -5.14 4.68
C LYS A 132 -2.84 -5.64 5.60
N CYS A 133 -3.01 -5.01 6.75
CA CYS A 133 -3.85 -5.48 7.83
C CYS A 133 -4.72 -4.35 8.34
N ASP A 134 -5.84 -4.69 8.95
CA ASP A 134 -6.74 -3.69 9.54
C ASP A 134 -5.99 -2.80 10.55
N PRO A 135 -6.09 -1.48 10.40
CA PRO A 135 -5.44 -0.55 11.31
C PRO A 135 -6.00 -0.62 12.73
N ILE A 136 -5.15 -0.29 13.69
CA ILE A 136 -5.58 -0.11 15.09
C ILE A 136 -6.53 1.08 15.18
N LYS A 137 -7.70 0.86 15.83
CA LYS A 137 -8.72 1.91 16.04
C LYS A 137 -8.28 2.94 17.10
N ASP A 138 -7.69 2.44 18.21
CA ASP A 138 -7.32 3.28 19.35
C ASP A 138 -5.89 3.80 19.21
N LYS A 139 -5.75 5.02 18.70
CA LYS A 139 -4.45 5.67 18.53
C LYS A 139 -3.97 6.32 19.81
N ILE A 140 -2.74 6.01 20.22
CA ILE A 140 -2.08 6.70 21.33
C ILE A 140 -1.73 8.12 20.90
N ASN A 141 -2.03 9.10 21.76
CA ASN A 141 -1.59 10.48 21.53
C ASN A 141 -0.08 10.52 21.27
N ILE A 142 0.34 11.18 20.21
CA ILE A 142 1.72 11.15 19.71
C ILE A 142 2.75 11.59 20.75
N LEU A 143 2.38 12.52 21.66
CA LEU A 143 3.24 13.01 22.72
C LEU A 143 3.42 12.03 23.90
N LYS A 144 2.55 11.00 23.97
CA LYS A 144 2.58 9.95 25.00
C LYS A 144 3.27 8.67 24.54
N ARG A 145 3.78 8.64 23.30
CA ARG A 145 4.41 7.46 22.71
C ARG A 145 5.79 7.21 23.31
N ASN A 146 6.09 5.93 23.50
CA ASN A 146 7.32 5.51 24.19
C ASN A 146 8.57 5.60 23.31
N TYR A 147 8.43 5.31 21.99
CA TYR A 147 9.57 5.28 21.09
C TYR A 147 9.68 6.57 20.28
N LYS A 148 10.90 7.12 20.18
CA LYS A 148 11.16 8.25 19.30
C LYS A 148 10.97 7.85 17.83
N TRP A 149 11.42 6.66 17.48
CA TRP A 149 11.23 6.09 16.17
C TRP A 149 11.23 4.56 16.22
N SER A 150 10.70 3.92 15.19
CA SER A 150 10.80 2.48 15.02
C SER A 150 11.06 2.08 13.56
N PHE A 151 11.71 0.93 13.40
CA PHE A 151 11.88 0.28 12.11
C PHE A 151 11.61 -1.23 12.25
N LEU A 152 10.66 -1.73 11.46
CA LEU A 152 10.28 -3.13 11.45
C LEU A 152 10.32 -3.63 10.00
N GLY A 153 11.16 -4.63 9.72
CA GLY A 153 11.23 -5.25 8.40
C GLY A 153 12.63 -5.68 7.99
N THR A 154 12.78 -6.01 6.73
CA THR A 154 14.03 -6.52 6.16
C THR A 154 15.07 -5.42 5.92
N THR A 155 16.33 -5.79 5.92
CA THR A 155 17.48 -4.90 5.68
C THR A 155 18.07 -5.06 4.28
N HIS A 156 17.28 -5.48 3.30
CA HIS A 156 17.77 -5.51 1.94
C HIS A 156 18.14 -4.10 1.45
N GLY A 157 19.25 -3.99 0.73
CA GLY A 157 19.74 -2.74 0.17
C GLY A 157 20.49 -1.83 1.15
N SER A 158 21.40 -1.03 0.60
CA SER A 158 22.31 -0.15 1.36
C SER A 158 21.57 0.94 2.14
N SER A 159 20.47 1.47 1.60
CA SER A 159 19.68 2.54 2.22
C SER A 159 19.18 2.17 3.63
N ARG A 160 18.71 0.93 3.82
CA ARG A 160 18.18 0.48 5.13
C ARG A 160 19.28 0.30 6.17
N TYR A 161 20.46 -0.14 5.77
CA TYR A 161 21.62 -0.19 6.66
C TYR A 161 22.09 1.21 7.07
N ASP A 162 22.10 2.15 6.12
CA ASP A 162 22.45 3.54 6.41
C ASP A 162 21.45 4.16 7.37
N LEU A 163 20.15 3.98 7.14
CA LEU A 163 19.09 4.40 8.07
C LEU A 163 19.40 3.94 9.50
N LEU A 164 19.62 2.64 9.70
CA LEU A 164 19.86 2.08 11.03
C LEU A 164 21.10 2.69 11.67
N ASN A 165 22.18 2.86 10.91
CA ASN A 165 23.42 3.48 11.41
C ASN A 165 23.23 4.93 11.81
N LYS A 166 22.51 5.72 11.02
CA LYS A 166 22.29 7.15 11.27
C LYS A 166 21.34 7.44 12.44
N HIS A 167 20.41 6.50 12.71
CA HIS A 167 19.41 6.69 13.76
C HIS A 167 19.73 5.97 15.07
N LYS A 168 20.74 5.10 15.14
CA LYS A 168 21.04 4.24 16.30
C LYS A 168 21.14 4.99 17.64
N ASN A 169 21.58 6.24 17.62
CA ASN A 169 21.76 7.07 18.83
C ASN A 169 20.49 7.88 19.21
N ILE A 170 19.41 7.78 18.44
CA ILE A 170 18.13 8.43 18.77
C ILE A 170 17.32 7.45 19.63
N MET A 171 17.33 7.66 20.94
CA MET A 171 16.73 6.76 21.93
C MET A 171 15.58 7.44 22.68
N PRO A 172 14.59 6.67 23.16
CA PRO A 172 14.36 5.23 22.94
C PRO A 172 13.85 4.94 21.52
N ASN A 173 14.26 3.81 20.97
CA ASN A 173 13.78 3.34 19.68
C ASN A 173 13.34 1.86 19.76
N PHE A 174 12.69 1.37 18.69
CA PHE A 174 12.38 -0.04 18.52
C PHE A 174 12.79 -0.51 17.13
N ILE A 175 13.60 -1.56 17.06
CA ILE A 175 14.08 -2.15 15.81
C ILE A 175 13.78 -3.65 15.82
N ASN A 176 13.05 -4.13 14.82
CA ASN A 176 12.85 -5.54 14.57
C ASN A 176 13.23 -5.88 13.13
N LEU A 177 14.32 -6.62 12.96
CA LEU A 177 14.83 -6.98 11.65
C LEU A 177 14.37 -8.38 11.27
N THR A 178 13.83 -8.51 10.07
CA THR A 178 13.47 -9.78 9.47
C THR A 178 14.48 -10.15 8.38
N GLU A 179 14.78 -11.45 8.23
CA GLU A 179 15.78 -11.91 7.27
C GLU A 179 15.28 -11.87 5.84
N ASP A 180 13.98 -12.14 5.66
CA ASP A 180 13.33 -12.17 4.37
C ASP A 180 11.89 -11.63 4.42
N PHE A 181 11.28 -11.54 3.26
CA PHE A 181 9.87 -11.13 3.11
C PHE A 181 8.89 -12.28 3.41
N SER A 182 9.39 -13.51 3.64
CA SER A 182 8.57 -14.71 3.85
C SER A 182 7.92 -14.82 5.22
N GLY A 183 8.30 -13.95 6.13
CA GLY A 183 7.64 -13.82 7.42
C GLY A 183 8.06 -14.82 8.50
N LYS A 184 9.05 -15.69 8.27
CA LYS A 184 9.51 -16.68 9.28
C LYS A 184 9.89 -16.10 10.63
N LYS A 185 10.33 -14.84 10.66
CA LYS A 185 10.68 -14.07 11.86
C LYS A 185 9.91 -12.77 11.93
N SER A 186 8.82 -12.64 11.18
CA SER A 186 7.98 -11.45 11.27
C SER A 186 7.21 -11.43 12.57
N MET A 187 7.05 -10.24 13.09
CA MET A 187 6.21 -9.97 14.24
C MET A 187 4.74 -10.25 13.89
N ASP A 188 3.96 -10.72 14.86
CA ASP A 188 2.51 -10.74 14.73
C ASP A 188 1.97 -9.35 14.38
N THR A 189 0.91 -9.31 13.59
CA THR A 189 0.33 -8.06 13.08
C THR A 189 -0.10 -7.12 14.20
N ASN A 190 -0.72 -7.65 15.27
CA ASN A 190 -1.17 -6.82 16.37
C ASN A 190 0.02 -6.20 17.11
N ASP A 191 1.09 -6.97 17.32
CA ASP A 191 2.30 -6.46 17.96
C ASP A 191 3.04 -5.47 17.05
N TYR A 192 3.07 -5.71 15.75
CA TYR A 192 3.59 -4.76 14.77
C TYR A 192 2.89 -3.40 14.88
N TYR A 193 1.55 -3.38 14.87
CA TYR A 193 0.79 -2.14 15.01
C TYR A 193 0.89 -1.51 16.40
N LYS A 194 1.01 -2.31 17.48
CA LYS A 194 1.29 -1.77 18.82
C LYS A 194 2.60 -0.99 18.85
N ILE A 195 3.64 -1.48 18.19
CA ILE A 195 4.93 -0.78 18.13
C ILE A 195 4.80 0.51 17.31
N LEU A 196 4.17 0.46 16.14
CA LEU A 196 3.93 1.67 15.35
C LEU A 196 3.11 2.69 16.16
N ASN A 197 2.03 2.28 16.79
CA ASN A 197 1.18 3.14 17.62
C ASN A 197 1.92 3.73 18.85
N ASN A 198 3.03 3.13 19.26
CA ASN A 198 3.92 3.63 20.32
C ASN A 198 5.14 4.40 19.79
N SER A 199 5.24 4.64 18.48
CA SER A 199 6.36 5.31 17.85
C SER A 199 5.97 6.69 17.32
N ILE A 200 6.80 7.73 17.59
CA ILE A 200 6.56 9.08 17.09
C ILE A 200 6.87 9.12 15.58
N PHE A 201 8.08 8.71 15.20
CA PHE A 201 8.54 8.71 13.82
C PHE A 201 8.65 7.30 13.28
N ALA A 202 8.37 7.16 11.98
CA ALA A 202 8.61 5.95 11.21
C ALA A 202 9.43 6.31 9.96
N PRO A 203 10.75 6.05 9.94
CA PRO A 203 11.55 6.19 8.73
C PRO A 203 11.13 5.18 7.67
N ILE A 204 10.89 5.65 6.46
CA ILE A 204 10.37 4.88 5.34
C ILE A 204 11.39 4.84 4.20
N PRO A 205 12.32 3.89 4.22
CA PRO A 205 13.18 3.63 3.07
C PRO A 205 12.35 3.06 1.93
N HIS A 206 12.76 3.34 0.69
CA HIS A 206 12.07 2.85 -0.49
C HIS A 206 12.01 1.31 -0.56
N GLY A 207 11.10 0.80 -1.40
CA GLY A 207 10.92 -0.62 -1.68
C GLY A 207 12.09 -1.20 -2.47
N TYR A 208 11.90 -2.40 -3.04
CA TYR A 208 12.95 -3.09 -3.78
C TYR A 208 13.15 -2.50 -5.19
N PHE A 209 12.07 -2.36 -5.94
CA PHE A 209 12.07 -1.75 -7.27
C PHE A 209 11.35 -0.40 -7.30
N HIS A 210 10.37 -0.22 -6.42
CA HIS A 210 9.50 0.95 -6.41
C HIS A 210 9.65 1.72 -5.09
N PRO A 211 9.50 3.06 -5.09
CA PRO A 211 9.61 3.86 -3.86
C PRO A 211 8.59 3.50 -2.79
N GLU A 212 7.39 3.06 -3.17
CA GLU A 212 6.35 2.72 -2.21
C GLU A 212 6.68 1.47 -1.39
N THR A 213 6.29 1.50 -0.12
CA THR A 213 6.27 0.34 0.76
C THR A 213 5.00 0.35 1.61
N TYR A 214 4.47 -0.80 1.97
CA TYR A 214 3.33 -0.91 2.89
C TYR A 214 3.56 -0.15 4.20
N ARG A 215 4.80 -0.13 4.67
CA ARG A 215 5.20 0.58 5.91
C ARG A 215 4.79 2.04 5.93
N LEU A 216 4.82 2.75 4.80
CA LEU A 216 4.37 4.13 4.72
C LEU A 216 2.91 4.25 5.14
N TYR A 217 2.05 3.43 4.56
CA TYR A 217 0.61 3.50 4.80
C TYR A 217 0.23 2.95 6.17
N GLU A 218 0.92 1.92 6.63
CA GLU A 218 0.76 1.37 7.98
C GLU A 218 1.17 2.39 9.06
N ALA A 219 2.25 3.15 8.83
CA ALA A 219 2.67 4.23 9.71
C ALA A 219 1.66 5.38 9.74
N LEU A 220 1.10 5.76 8.58
CA LEU A 220 0.03 6.76 8.46
C LEU A 220 -1.23 6.31 9.23
N GLU A 221 -1.64 5.06 9.07
CA GLU A 221 -2.78 4.50 9.81
C GLU A 221 -2.54 4.44 11.32
N ALA A 222 -1.33 4.15 11.75
CA ALA A 222 -0.95 4.18 13.17
C ALA A 222 -0.77 5.61 13.73
N GLY A 223 -0.85 6.64 12.87
CA GLY A 223 -0.64 8.04 13.26
C GLY A 223 0.81 8.36 13.63
N CYS A 224 1.79 7.62 13.09
CA CYS A 224 3.19 8.02 13.13
C CYS A 224 3.43 9.22 12.21
N ILE A 225 4.55 9.88 12.39
CA ILE A 225 5.12 10.82 11.42
C ILE A 225 6.07 10.03 10.52
N PRO A 226 5.67 9.65 9.28
CA PRO A 226 6.58 9.02 8.35
C PRO A 226 7.66 10.02 7.89
N ILE A 227 8.89 9.56 7.78
CA ILE A 227 9.96 10.31 7.10
C ILE A 227 10.32 9.52 5.85
N ILE A 228 10.01 10.06 4.69
CA ILE A 228 10.11 9.35 3.42
C ILE A 228 11.45 9.60 2.74
N GLU A 229 12.09 8.53 2.26
CA GLU A 229 13.19 8.62 1.31
C GLU A 229 12.60 8.94 -0.07
N ASN A 230 12.93 10.13 -0.61
CA ASN A 230 12.26 10.67 -1.80
C ASN A 230 13.26 11.28 -2.82
N PRO A 231 14.27 10.50 -3.27
CA PRO A 231 15.38 11.05 -4.07
C PRO A 231 14.96 11.62 -5.42
N PHE A 232 13.85 11.15 -5.99
CA PHE A 232 13.34 11.58 -7.30
C PHE A 232 12.03 12.36 -7.22
N LYS A 233 11.67 12.85 -6.04
CA LYS A 233 10.39 13.55 -5.79
C LYS A 233 9.17 12.72 -6.22
N PHE A 234 9.29 11.40 -6.13
CA PHE A 234 8.23 10.47 -6.52
C PHE A 234 6.94 10.78 -5.74
N PHE A 235 7.05 10.90 -4.42
CA PHE A 235 5.90 11.11 -3.55
C PHE A 235 5.28 12.51 -3.72
N ASP A 236 6.00 13.51 -4.18
CA ASP A 236 5.44 14.84 -4.45
C ASP A 236 4.39 14.78 -5.58
N ASN A 237 4.64 13.92 -6.57
CA ASN A 237 3.74 13.72 -7.71
C ASN A 237 2.64 12.69 -7.42
N PHE A 238 2.97 11.65 -6.66
CA PHE A 238 2.09 10.51 -6.44
C PHE A 238 1.12 10.76 -5.27
N LEU A 239 1.56 11.44 -4.23
CA LEU A 239 0.77 11.84 -3.07
C LEU A 239 0.69 13.38 -3.02
N PRO A 240 -0.14 14.02 -3.83
CA PRO A 240 -0.13 15.47 -3.97
C PRO A 240 -0.45 16.17 -2.65
N ASN A 241 0.22 17.31 -2.42
CA ASN A 241 0.07 18.14 -1.22
C ASN A 241 0.36 17.40 0.10
N ASN A 242 1.09 16.28 0.05
CA ASN A 242 1.44 15.57 1.28
C ASN A 242 2.36 16.44 2.16
N PRO A 243 2.13 16.48 3.48
CA PRO A 243 2.97 17.23 4.43
C PRO A 243 4.11 16.39 5.01
N LEU A 244 4.43 15.26 4.41
CA LEU A 244 5.40 14.30 4.94
C LEU A 244 6.82 14.87 4.87
N PRO A 245 7.60 14.84 5.96
CA PRO A 245 9.02 15.10 5.89
C PRO A 245 9.69 14.16 4.88
N SER A 246 10.39 14.73 3.89
CA SER A 246 11.09 13.99 2.87
C SER A 246 12.58 14.28 2.89
N VAL A 247 13.39 13.25 2.62
CA VAL A 247 14.85 13.33 2.68
C VAL A 247 15.49 12.65 1.48
N ASN A 248 16.69 13.12 1.14
CA ASN A 248 17.56 12.47 0.16
C ASN A 248 18.64 11.61 0.84
N SER A 249 18.85 11.78 2.14
CA SER A 249 19.80 11.02 2.95
C SER A 249 19.25 10.73 4.35
N TRP A 250 19.70 9.64 4.96
CA TRP A 250 19.33 9.31 6.33
C TRP A 250 20.03 10.17 7.38
N GLU A 251 21.10 10.87 7.05
CA GLU A 251 21.71 11.92 7.88
C GLU A 251 20.75 13.08 8.07
N ASP A 252 20.12 13.54 6.97
CA ASP A 252 19.11 14.60 7.02
C ASP A 252 17.92 14.18 7.89
N SER A 253 17.47 12.92 7.74
CA SER A 253 16.39 12.36 8.56
C SER A 253 16.73 12.38 10.05
N SER A 254 17.95 11.98 10.42
CA SER A 254 18.41 12.05 11.82
C SER A 254 18.36 13.46 12.37
N THR A 255 18.75 14.44 11.57
CA THR A 255 18.72 15.87 11.93
C THR A 255 17.28 16.37 12.09
N ILE A 256 16.40 16.01 11.18
CA ILE A 256 14.96 16.35 11.25
C ILE A 256 14.34 15.79 12.52
N ILE A 257 14.55 14.51 12.83
CA ILE A 257 13.99 13.87 14.04
C ILE A 257 14.47 14.63 15.30
N LYS A 258 15.77 14.89 15.42
CA LYS A 258 16.33 15.60 16.58
C LYS A 258 15.71 16.98 16.75
N LYS A 259 15.58 17.76 15.67
CA LYS A 259 14.95 19.08 15.68
C LYS A 259 13.49 19.02 16.17
N TYR A 260 12.69 18.09 15.68
CA TYR A 260 11.31 17.95 16.15
C TYR A 260 11.23 17.49 17.61
N LEU A 261 12.16 16.66 18.07
CA LEU A 261 12.19 16.20 19.47
C LEU A 261 12.51 17.32 20.48
N GLU A 262 13.08 18.43 20.03
CA GLU A 262 13.32 19.61 20.86
C GLU A 262 12.02 20.38 21.16
N ASN A 263 11.01 20.27 20.29
CA ASN A 263 9.74 20.98 20.46
C ASN A 263 8.54 20.05 20.29
N LYS A 264 7.94 19.64 21.40
CA LYS A 264 6.76 18.77 21.40
C LYS A 264 5.57 19.35 20.65
N LYS A 265 5.41 20.68 20.65
CA LYS A 265 4.31 21.34 19.94
C LYS A 265 4.43 21.15 18.42
N ASP A 266 5.63 21.18 17.89
CA ASP A 266 5.87 20.95 16.45
C ASP A 266 5.55 19.50 16.04
N ILE A 267 5.84 18.52 16.92
CA ILE A 267 5.46 17.12 16.72
C ILE A 267 3.93 16.99 16.61
N GLU A 268 3.21 17.61 17.53
CA GLU A 268 1.75 17.55 17.57
C GLU A 268 1.12 18.22 16.34
N ILE A 269 1.60 19.41 15.98
CA ILE A 269 1.13 20.15 14.79
C ILE A 269 1.36 19.33 13.52
N LEU A 270 2.56 18.78 13.34
CA LEU A 270 2.89 17.98 12.17
C LEU A 270 2.09 16.68 12.13
N GLY A 271 1.97 15.98 13.26
CA GLY A 271 1.20 14.75 13.39
C GLY A 271 -0.27 14.97 13.01
N ASN A 272 -0.91 16.02 13.52
CA ASN A 272 -2.29 16.37 13.17
C ASN A 272 -2.42 16.71 11.67
N LYS A 273 -1.52 17.53 11.13
CA LYS A 273 -1.52 17.88 9.70
C LYS A 273 -1.40 16.65 8.79
N ILE A 274 -0.56 15.69 9.15
CA ILE A 274 -0.41 14.43 8.41
C ILE A 274 -1.68 13.59 8.50
N ASN A 275 -2.26 13.45 9.69
CA ASN A 275 -3.47 12.67 9.89
C ASN A 275 -4.67 13.25 9.12
N ASP A 276 -4.85 14.57 9.13
CA ASP A 276 -5.93 15.25 8.41
C ASP A 276 -5.75 15.10 6.90
N TRP A 277 -4.53 15.31 6.40
CA TRP A 277 -4.20 15.12 5.00
C TRP A 277 -4.46 13.66 4.56
N TRP A 278 -3.99 12.67 5.33
CA TRP A 278 -4.17 11.25 4.99
C TRP A 278 -5.64 10.84 4.99
N THR A 279 -6.41 11.34 5.94
CA THR A 279 -7.86 11.11 6.00
C THR A 279 -8.55 11.66 4.77
N GLN A 280 -8.25 12.92 4.40
CA GLN A 280 -8.82 13.53 3.19
C GLN A 280 -8.35 12.83 1.91
N HIS A 281 -7.08 12.43 1.85
CA HIS A 281 -6.54 11.72 0.70
C HIS A 281 -7.23 10.37 0.47
N LYS A 282 -7.50 9.60 1.53
CA LYS A 282 -8.30 8.38 1.44
C LYS A 282 -9.71 8.64 0.92
N GLU A 283 -10.37 9.69 1.39
CA GLU A 283 -11.71 10.02 0.90
C GLU A 283 -11.67 10.40 -0.59
N ASN A 284 -10.70 11.18 -1.02
CA ASN A 284 -10.52 11.52 -2.44
C ASN A 284 -10.27 10.26 -3.30
N LEU A 285 -9.49 9.29 -2.81
CA LEU A 285 -9.29 8.01 -3.49
C LEU A 285 -10.61 7.23 -3.64
N LYS A 286 -11.43 7.16 -2.59
CA LYS A 286 -12.75 6.50 -2.65
C LYS A 286 -13.67 7.15 -3.69
N GLU A 287 -13.61 8.48 -3.86
CA GLU A 287 -14.38 9.17 -4.89
C GLU A 287 -14.01 8.70 -6.31
N THR A 288 -12.75 8.35 -6.55
CA THR A 288 -12.33 7.86 -7.88
C THR A 288 -13.06 6.58 -8.29
N PHE A 289 -13.50 5.77 -7.33
CA PHE A 289 -14.25 4.54 -7.59
C PHE A 289 -15.75 4.79 -7.88
N LEU A 290 -16.28 5.99 -7.60
CA LEU A 290 -17.67 6.30 -7.89
C LEU A 290 -17.98 6.43 -9.39
N ILE A 291 -16.96 6.53 -10.24
CA ILE A 291 -17.12 6.46 -11.70
C ILE A 291 -17.90 5.20 -12.13
N ILE A 292 -17.79 4.12 -11.34
CA ILE A 292 -18.48 2.85 -11.59
C ILE A 292 -20.02 3.01 -11.54
N LYS A 293 -20.53 3.95 -10.71
CA LYS A 293 -21.97 4.18 -10.58
C LYS A 293 -22.59 4.92 -11.78
N ASN A 294 -21.75 5.61 -12.55
CA ASN A 294 -22.20 6.49 -13.63
C ASN A 294 -22.23 5.76 -15.00
N VAL A 295 -22.01 4.48 -14.99
CA VAL A 295 -21.83 3.60 -16.16
C VAL A 295 -22.80 2.44 -16.14
#